data_d56c9dcd5e6b5473644d6ddc7d8f2948
#
_entry.id   d56c9dcd5e6b5473644d6ddc7d8f2948
#
_cell.length_a   1.000
_cell.length_b   1.000
_cell.length_c   1.000
_cell.angle_alpha   90.00
_cell.angle_beta   90.00
_cell.angle_gamma   90.00
#
_symmetry.space_group_name_H-M   'P 1'
#
loop_
_entity.id
_entity.type
_entity.pdbx_description
1 polymer ?
#
loop_
_entity_poly.entity_id
_entity_poly.type
_entity_poly.pdbx_seq_one_letter_code
_entity_poly.pdbx_strand_id
1 'polypeptide(L)'
;MKQLLIVGARGWGREVYHAISQTKEVQDGLLSIKGFLDSKSDAFDGLRGNFPPIICSPEDYLIQSGDIFFVAMGDPHWRKYYAEMIENKGGRFYTYISPDASVFDTAVIGEGSFISAWCSVSDNVSIGKHVILHVFSVIGHDSIIKNYGTLLTSSFLGGYTEVGECSQMSPKSMVIPHKKIGDNVVVGAASVVIRNVKEGDTVFGNPAKVLKY
;
A
#
# COMPACT_ATOMS: atom_id res chain seq x y z
N MET A 1 4.03 17.45 18.00
CA MET A 1 4.82 16.69 17.01
C MET A 1 4.16 15.31 16.86
N LYS A 2 3.90 14.88 15.63
CA LYS A 2 3.34 13.54 15.35
C LYS A 2 4.45 12.49 15.54
N GLN A 3 4.05 11.31 16.07
CA GLN A 3 4.95 10.19 16.36
C GLN A 3 4.54 9.00 15.48
N LEU A 4 5.28 8.70 14.42
CA LEU A 4 4.95 7.61 13.52
C LEU A 4 5.40 6.27 14.08
N LEU A 5 4.49 5.31 14.04
CA LEU A 5 4.70 3.91 14.35
C LEU A 5 4.46 3.09 13.08
N ILE A 6 5.45 2.29 12.68
CA ILE A 6 5.36 1.44 11.49
C ILE A 6 4.99 0.03 11.97
N VAL A 7 3.84 -0.47 11.54
CA VAL A 7 3.36 -1.82 11.85
C VAL A 7 3.94 -2.80 10.85
N GLY A 8 4.82 -3.67 11.32
CA GLY A 8 5.61 -4.60 10.53
C GLY A 8 7.05 -4.13 10.32
N ALA A 9 8.00 -4.90 10.85
CA ALA A 9 9.45 -4.60 10.84
C ALA A 9 10.23 -5.34 9.74
N ARG A 10 9.56 -6.16 8.91
CA ARG A 10 10.21 -6.95 7.87
C ARG A 10 10.57 -6.11 6.63
N GLY A 11 10.90 -6.74 5.51
CA GLY A 11 11.40 -6.09 4.29
C GLY A 11 10.63 -4.85 3.90
N TRP A 12 9.31 -4.96 3.72
CA TRP A 12 8.46 -3.84 3.36
C TRP A 12 8.45 -2.72 4.42
N GLY A 13 8.39 -3.09 5.71
CA GLY A 13 8.45 -2.08 6.78
C GLY A 13 9.73 -1.25 6.78
N ARG A 14 10.87 -1.86 6.45
CA ARG A 14 12.14 -1.16 6.31
C ARG A 14 12.17 -0.23 5.10
N GLU A 15 11.60 -0.64 3.97
CA GLU A 15 11.46 0.22 2.80
C GLU A 15 10.57 1.44 3.10
N VAL A 16 9.45 1.22 3.79
CA VAL A 16 8.58 2.30 4.27
C VAL A 16 9.33 3.26 5.20
N TYR A 17 10.11 2.72 6.14
CA TYR A 17 10.95 3.53 7.03
C TYR A 17 11.92 4.41 6.23
N HIS A 18 12.65 3.83 5.29
CA HIS A 18 13.60 4.60 4.47
C HIS A 18 12.91 5.68 3.64
N ALA A 19 11.75 5.38 3.07
CA ALA A 19 10.99 6.35 2.29
C ALA A 19 10.51 7.53 3.15
N ILE A 20 9.91 7.23 4.31
CA ILE A 20 9.34 8.27 5.18
C ILE A 20 10.43 9.07 5.90
N SER A 21 11.54 8.43 6.31
CA SER A 21 12.64 9.12 7.01
C SER A 21 13.29 10.23 6.18
N GLN A 22 13.14 10.18 4.85
CA GLN A 22 13.67 11.20 3.94
C GLN A 22 12.68 12.31 3.62
N THR A 23 11.45 12.24 4.15
CA THR A 23 10.45 13.28 3.90
C THR A 23 10.82 14.60 4.55
N LYS A 24 10.34 15.69 3.93
CA LYS A 24 10.51 17.03 4.49
C LYS A 24 9.88 17.16 5.87
N GLU A 25 8.74 16.50 6.12
CA GLU A 25 8.08 16.52 7.44
C GLU A 25 8.96 15.94 8.54
N VAL A 26 9.76 14.92 8.26
CA VAL A 26 10.73 14.36 9.21
C VAL A 26 11.94 15.30 9.37
N GLN A 27 12.47 15.84 8.27
CA GLN A 27 13.61 16.75 8.28
C GLN A 27 13.31 18.06 9.04
N ASP A 28 12.10 18.59 8.87
CA ASP A 28 11.63 19.82 9.54
C ASP A 28 11.16 19.56 11.00
N GLY A 29 11.21 18.30 11.49
CA GLY A 29 10.82 17.94 12.86
C GLY A 29 9.31 17.97 13.12
N LEU A 30 8.48 17.97 12.07
CA LEU A 30 7.01 17.94 12.18
C LEU A 30 6.51 16.52 12.44
N LEU A 31 7.25 15.52 11.97
CA LEU A 31 7.01 14.09 12.14
C LEU A 31 8.29 13.45 12.69
N SER A 32 8.17 12.56 13.67
CA SER A 32 9.27 11.69 14.09
C SER A 32 8.86 10.23 13.97
N ILE A 33 9.81 9.36 13.62
CA ILE A 33 9.56 7.92 13.57
C ILE A 33 9.90 7.33 14.93
N LYS A 34 8.88 6.98 15.71
CA LYS A 34 8.98 6.49 17.08
C LYS A 34 9.56 5.08 17.14
N GLY A 35 9.19 4.23 16.18
CA GLY A 35 9.63 2.84 16.11
C GLY A 35 8.74 1.96 15.28
N PHE A 36 8.96 0.66 15.45
CA PHE A 36 8.18 -0.38 14.79
C PHE A 36 7.32 -1.13 15.80
N LEU A 37 6.20 -1.66 15.32
CA LEU A 37 5.39 -2.63 16.03
C LEU A 37 5.45 -3.96 15.25
N ASP A 38 6.00 -4.99 15.87
CA ASP A 38 6.09 -6.33 15.30
C ASP A 38 6.14 -7.37 16.43
N SER A 39 5.52 -8.52 16.24
CA SER A 39 5.58 -9.63 17.20
C SER A 39 6.99 -10.25 17.28
N LYS A 40 7.83 -10.01 16.26
CA LYS A 40 9.20 -10.53 16.18
C LYS A 40 10.20 -9.44 16.58
N SER A 41 10.62 -9.44 17.84
CA SER A 41 11.55 -8.44 18.40
C SER A 41 12.95 -8.44 17.80
N ASP A 42 13.38 -9.55 17.20
CA ASP A 42 14.68 -9.79 16.57
C ASP A 42 14.64 -9.58 15.03
N ALA A 43 13.61 -8.93 14.48
CA ALA A 43 13.43 -8.80 13.04
C ALA A 43 14.55 -8.00 12.34
N PHE A 44 15.40 -7.30 13.09
CA PHE A 44 16.55 -6.55 12.57
C PHE A 44 17.89 -7.23 12.77
N ASP A 45 17.93 -8.39 13.46
CA ASP A 45 19.19 -9.08 13.75
C ASP A 45 19.92 -9.49 12.48
N GLY A 46 21.21 -9.19 12.42
CA GLY A 46 22.06 -9.47 11.27
C GLY A 46 21.85 -8.54 10.06
N LEU A 47 20.97 -7.56 10.15
CA LEU A 47 20.75 -6.57 9.07
C LEU A 47 21.74 -5.42 9.17
N ARG A 48 22.07 -4.85 8.01
CA ARG A 48 22.83 -3.60 7.92
C ARG A 48 21.90 -2.41 8.12
N GLY A 49 22.37 -1.40 8.83
CA GLY A 49 21.67 -0.12 9.03
C GLY A 49 21.21 0.07 10.47
N ASN A 50 20.87 1.30 10.81
CA ASN A 50 20.33 1.68 12.11
C ASN A 50 18.82 1.91 11.94
N PHE A 51 18.02 1.05 12.54
CA PHE A 51 16.57 1.18 12.55
C PHE A 51 16.11 1.66 13.93
N PRO A 52 15.00 2.43 14.01
CA PRO A 52 14.33 2.67 15.28
C PRO A 52 13.92 1.35 15.94
N PRO A 53 13.72 1.33 17.27
CA PRO A 53 13.44 0.10 18.00
C PRO A 53 12.13 -0.58 17.57
N ILE A 54 12.06 -1.88 17.70
CA ILE A 54 10.80 -2.62 17.76
C ILE A 54 10.29 -2.49 19.20
N ILE A 55 9.15 -1.83 19.38
CA ILE A 55 8.66 -1.44 20.72
C ILE A 55 7.93 -2.61 21.38
N CYS A 56 6.96 -3.19 20.70
CA CYS A 56 6.20 -4.37 21.11
C CYS A 56 5.36 -4.89 19.92
N SER A 57 4.53 -5.90 20.17
CA SER A 57 3.54 -6.35 19.20
C SER A 57 2.48 -5.27 18.95
N PRO A 58 1.85 -5.22 17.75
CA PRO A 58 0.75 -4.27 17.48
C PRO A 58 -0.45 -4.45 18.41
N GLU A 59 -0.69 -5.69 18.84
CA GLU A 59 -1.79 -6.06 19.74
C GLU A 59 -1.63 -5.43 21.13
N ASP A 60 -0.39 -5.46 21.65
CA ASP A 60 -0.05 -5.01 23.01
C ASP A 60 0.18 -3.50 23.10
N TYR A 61 0.27 -2.83 21.95
CA TYR A 61 0.56 -1.41 21.96
C TYR A 61 -0.65 -0.57 22.45
N LEU A 62 -0.37 0.28 23.43
CA LEU A 62 -1.31 1.27 23.93
C LEU A 62 -1.07 2.62 23.23
N ILE A 63 -2.05 3.05 22.46
CA ILE A 63 -1.99 4.29 21.67
C ILE A 63 -1.80 5.49 22.59
N GLN A 64 -0.84 6.34 22.29
CA GLN A 64 -0.52 7.56 23.03
C GLN A 64 -0.93 8.81 22.24
N SER A 65 -1.05 9.93 22.94
CA SER A 65 -1.34 11.21 22.28
C SER A 65 -0.25 11.59 21.29
N GLY A 66 -0.65 11.89 20.06
CA GLY A 66 0.27 12.22 18.97
C GLY A 66 0.74 11.03 18.12
N ASP A 67 0.39 9.80 18.51
CA ASP A 67 0.71 8.63 17.70
C ASP A 67 -0.06 8.64 16.36
N ILE A 68 0.64 8.29 15.30
CA ILE A 68 0.09 8.05 13.96
C ILE A 68 0.72 6.78 13.41
N PHE A 69 -0.02 6.00 12.63
CA PHE A 69 0.40 4.67 12.24
C PHE A 69 0.54 4.53 10.72
N PHE A 70 1.45 3.68 10.30
CA PHE A 70 1.49 3.16 8.93
C PHE A 70 1.55 1.63 8.99
N VAL A 71 0.61 0.94 8.32
CA VAL A 71 0.55 -0.52 8.31
C VAL A 71 1.34 -1.07 7.13
N ALA A 72 2.57 -1.49 7.40
CA ALA A 72 3.54 -1.97 6.42
C ALA A 72 3.42 -3.50 6.20
N MET A 73 2.22 -3.98 5.93
CA MET A 73 1.94 -5.37 5.56
C MET A 73 1.77 -5.48 4.05
N GLY A 74 2.58 -6.32 3.39
CA GLY A 74 2.47 -6.57 1.95
C GLY A 74 1.18 -7.30 1.59
N ASP A 75 0.80 -8.30 2.39
CA ASP A 75 -0.47 -9.01 2.25
C ASP A 75 -1.64 -8.08 2.60
N PRO A 76 -2.63 -7.91 1.69
CA PRO A 76 -3.74 -6.99 1.90
C PRO A 76 -4.67 -7.39 3.04
N HIS A 77 -4.82 -8.68 3.35
CA HIS A 77 -5.68 -9.15 4.44
C HIS A 77 -5.04 -8.89 5.80
N TRP A 78 -3.74 -9.12 5.96
CA TRP A 78 -3.03 -8.73 7.17
C TRP A 78 -2.96 -7.20 7.33
N ARG A 79 -2.84 -6.46 6.22
CA ARG A 79 -2.90 -5.00 6.25
C ARG A 79 -4.27 -4.52 6.73
N LYS A 80 -5.36 -5.12 6.24
CA LYS A 80 -6.72 -4.85 6.68
C LYS A 80 -6.89 -5.15 8.17
N TYR A 81 -6.48 -6.33 8.61
CA TYR A 81 -6.59 -6.76 10.01
C TYR A 81 -5.94 -5.76 10.97
N TYR A 82 -4.69 -5.38 10.73
CA TYR A 82 -3.99 -4.45 11.62
C TYR A 82 -4.51 -3.02 11.50
N ALA A 83 -4.93 -2.58 10.32
CA ALA A 83 -5.54 -1.27 10.14
C ALA A 83 -6.85 -1.15 10.93
N GLU A 84 -7.76 -2.10 10.79
CA GLU A 84 -9.03 -2.14 11.52
C GLU A 84 -8.81 -2.25 13.04
N MET A 85 -7.84 -3.06 13.49
CA MET A 85 -7.50 -3.17 14.91
C MET A 85 -7.04 -1.82 15.49
N ILE A 86 -6.18 -1.09 14.77
CA ILE A 86 -5.67 0.22 15.20
C ILE A 86 -6.79 1.27 15.14
N GLU A 87 -7.61 1.27 14.08
CA GLU A 87 -8.74 2.19 13.92
C GLU A 87 -9.75 2.01 15.08
N ASN A 88 -10.05 0.76 15.45
CA ASN A 88 -10.93 0.43 16.59
C ASN A 88 -10.36 0.90 17.96
N LYS A 89 -9.04 1.00 18.08
CA LYS A 89 -8.37 1.60 19.25
C LYS A 89 -8.30 3.13 19.17
N GLY A 90 -8.87 3.78 18.13
CA GLY A 90 -8.86 5.23 17.92
C GLY A 90 -7.60 5.77 17.22
N GLY A 91 -6.77 4.92 16.67
CA GLY A 91 -5.57 5.30 15.91
C GLY A 91 -5.90 6.01 14.59
N ARG A 92 -4.94 6.78 14.08
CA ARG A 92 -4.98 7.48 12.80
C ARG A 92 -3.80 7.06 11.95
N PHE A 93 -3.90 7.23 10.64
CA PHE A 93 -2.89 6.70 9.73
C PHE A 93 -2.17 7.82 8.98
N TYR A 94 -0.92 7.56 8.68
CA TYR A 94 -0.08 8.38 7.85
C TYR A 94 -0.22 7.94 6.39
N THR A 95 -0.42 8.90 5.50
CA THR A 95 -0.45 8.67 4.05
C THR A 95 0.86 9.18 3.47
N TYR A 96 1.57 8.32 2.76
CA TYR A 96 2.81 8.68 2.10
C TYR A 96 2.61 8.83 0.59
N ILE A 97 3.02 9.97 0.07
CA ILE A 97 3.12 10.21 -1.37
C ILE A 97 4.55 10.65 -1.64
N SER A 98 5.26 9.87 -2.46
CA SER A 98 6.62 10.23 -2.86
C SER A 98 6.63 11.58 -3.58
N PRO A 99 7.58 12.47 -3.29
CA PRO A 99 7.75 13.72 -4.05
C PRO A 99 8.08 13.47 -5.54
N ASP A 100 8.57 12.27 -5.87
CA ASP A 100 8.85 11.87 -7.26
C ASP A 100 7.66 11.19 -7.96
N ALA A 101 6.50 11.09 -7.30
CA ALA A 101 5.27 10.60 -7.91
C ALA A 101 4.55 11.75 -8.62
N SER A 102 3.98 11.45 -9.80
CA SER A 102 3.10 12.38 -10.51
C SER A 102 1.66 12.07 -10.13
N VAL A 103 1.05 12.92 -9.32
CA VAL A 103 -0.35 12.78 -8.88
C VAL A 103 -1.12 14.03 -9.31
N PHE A 104 -2.20 13.85 -10.08
CA PHE A 104 -3.03 14.95 -10.52
C PHE A 104 -3.89 15.51 -9.39
N ASP A 105 -4.16 16.82 -9.39
CA ASP A 105 -4.89 17.52 -8.33
C ASP A 105 -6.32 17.00 -8.11
N THR A 106 -6.91 16.41 -9.14
CA THR A 106 -8.25 15.83 -9.11
C THR A 106 -8.28 14.42 -8.51
N ALA A 107 -7.12 13.80 -8.29
CA ALA A 107 -7.05 12.47 -7.68
C ALA A 107 -7.30 12.53 -6.16
N VAL A 108 -8.08 11.58 -5.67
CA VAL A 108 -8.36 11.43 -4.23
C VAL A 108 -7.63 10.21 -3.71
N ILE A 109 -6.84 10.39 -2.64
CA ILE A 109 -6.05 9.32 -2.01
C ILE A 109 -6.50 9.13 -0.56
N GLY A 110 -6.94 7.92 -0.24
CA GLY A 110 -7.40 7.54 1.09
C GLY A 110 -6.27 7.42 2.12
N GLU A 111 -6.63 7.59 3.39
CA GLU A 111 -5.76 7.53 4.55
C GLU A 111 -4.99 6.20 4.61
N GLY A 112 -3.74 6.22 5.07
CA GLY A 112 -2.90 5.03 5.22
C GLY A 112 -2.32 4.48 3.92
N SER A 113 -2.55 5.14 2.79
CA SER A 113 -2.03 4.70 1.48
C SER A 113 -0.57 5.08 1.27
N PHE A 114 0.12 4.35 0.41
CA PHE A 114 1.52 4.54 0.06
C PHE A 114 1.68 4.63 -1.47
N ILE A 115 2.11 5.78 -1.93
CA ILE A 115 2.39 6.03 -3.35
C ILE A 115 3.91 6.15 -3.52
N SER A 116 4.53 5.15 -4.12
CA SER A 116 5.98 5.11 -4.33
C SER A 116 6.43 6.13 -5.39
N ALA A 117 7.75 6.33 -5.45
CA ALA A 117 8.38 7.14 -6.49
C ALA A 117 8.02 6.66 -7.90
N TRP A 118 7.94 7.62 -8.83
CA TRP A 118 7.66 7.41 -10.26
C TRP A 118 6.33 6.69 -10.54
N CYS A 119 5.40 6.69 -9.59
CA CYS A 119 4.02 6.37 -9.87
C CYS A 119 3.36 7.52 -10.64
N SER A 120 2.43 7.19 -11.53
CA SER A 120 1.57 8.16 -12.20
C SER A 120 0.12 7.89 -11.85
N VAL A 121 -0.53 8.85 -11.21
CA VAL A 121 -1.95 8.80 -10.85
C VAL A 121 -2.65 9.92 -11.62
N SER A 122 -3.44 9.53 -12.62
CA SER A 122 -4.06 10.45 -13.57
C SER A 122 -5.30 11.17 -13.02
N ASP A 123 -5.95 11.91 -13.92
CA ASP A 123 -7.12 12.71 -13.64
C ASP A 123 -8.30 11.90 -13.11
N ASN A 124 -9.02 12.45 -12.11
CA ASN A 124 -10.25 11.88 -11.55
C ASN A 124 -10.11 10.44 -11.02
N VAL A 125 -8.91 10.06 -10.54
CA VAL A 125 -8.66 8.74 -9.94
C VAL A 125 -9.08 8.74 -8.47
N SER A 126 -9.76 7.67 -8.03
CA SER A 126 -10.10 7.43 -6.62
C SER A 126 -9.31 6.27 -6.06
N ILE A 127 -8.47 6.53 -5.08
CA ILE A 127 -7.68 5.54 -4.33
C ILE A 127 -8.24 5.44 -2.92
N GLY A 128 -8.64 4.25 -2.52
CA GLY A 128 -9.18 3.95 -1.20
C GLY A 128 -8.14 4.03 -0.08
N LYS A 129 -8.55 3.65 1.12
CA LYS A 129 -7.68 3.59 2.31
C LYS A 129 -6.67 2.43 2.19
N HIS A 130 -5.48 2.64 2.73
CA HIS A 130 -4.44 1.61 2.85
C HIS A 130 -4.06 0.94 1.53
N VAL A 131 -4.14 1.66 0.43
CA VAL A 131 -3.71 1.19 -0.89
C VAL A 131 -2.19 1.36 -1.01
N ILE A 132 -1.54 0.39 -1.64
CA ILE A 132 -0.10 0.45 -1.93
C ILE A 132 0.12 0.49 -3.44
N LEU A 133 0.77 1.55 -3.92
CA LEU A 133 1.29 1.64 -5.27
C LEU A 133 2.82 1.57 -5.22
N HIS A 134 3.39 0.47 -5.69
CA HIS A 134 4.83 0.33 -5.84
C HIS A 134 5.36 1.11 -7.04
N VAL A 135 6.66 1.32 -7.06
CA VAL A 135 7.39 2.12 -8.05
C VAL A 135 6.95 1.80 -9.50
N PHE A 136 6.87 2.84 -10.33
CA PHE A 136 6.46 2.76 -11.74
C PHE A 136 5.04 2.25 -11.98
N SER A 137 4.16 2.21 -10.99
CA SER A 137 2.75 1.91 -11.22
C SER A 137 2.06 3.08 -11.91
N VAL A 138 1.22 2.79 -12.89
CA VAL A 138 0.49 3.80 -13.68
C VAL A 138 -1.01 3.54 -13.59
N ILE A 139 -1.75 4.55 -13.17
CA ILE A 139 -3.20 4.51 -13.01
C ILE A 139 -3.83 5.49 -13.98
N GLY A 140 -4.55 4.97 -14.97
CA GLY A 140 -5.27 5.76 -15.96
C GLY A 140 -6.45 6.52 -15.36
N HIS A 141 -6.87 7.57 -16.05
CA HIS A 141 -7.94 8.47 -15.62
C HIS A 141 -9.26 7.74 -15.31
N ASP A 142 -10.08 8.33 -14.44
CA ASP A 142 -11.40 7.82 -14.04
C ASP A 142 -11.39 6.41 -13.44
N SER A 143 -10.24 5.97 -12.91
CA SER A 143 -10.08 4.64 -12.33
C SER A 143 -10.30 4.66 -10.82
N ILE A 144 -10.73 3.51 -10.29
CA ILE A 144 -11.00 3.32 -8.86
C ILE A 144 -10.17 2.16 -8.35
N ILE A 145 -9.46 2.38 -7.25
CA ILE A 145 -8.81 1.32 -6.47
C ILE A 145 -9.45 1.32 -5.10
N LYS A 146 -10.16 0.24 -4.75
CA LYS A 146 -10.80 0.10 -3.45
C LYS A 146 -9.79 -0.10 -2.32
N ASN A 147 -10.27 -0.08 -1.07
CA ASN A 147 -9.43 -0.19 0.11
C ASN A 147 -8.52 -1.42 0.07
N TYR A 148 -7.33 -1.29 0.61
CA TYR A 148 -6.34 -2.36 0.73
C TYR A 148 -5.85 -2.93 -0.61
N GLY A 149 -6.19 -2.33 -1.75
CA GLY A 149 -5.67 -2.71 -3.05
C GLY A 149 -4.14 -2.59 -3.09
N THR A 150 -3.48 -3.46 -3.84
CA THR A 150 -2.01 -3.45 -4.00
C THR A 150 -1.63 -3.53 -5.47
N LEU A 151 -0.92 -2.54 -5.95
CA LEU A 151 -0.29 -2.56 -7.27
C LEU A 151 1.21 -2.68 -7.11
N LEU A 152 1.74 -3.85 -7.43
CA LEU A 152 3.18 -4.09 -7.36
C LEU A 152 3.91 -3.46 -8.55
N THR A 153 5.22 -3.41 -8.47
CA THR A 153 6.13 -2.69 -9.37
C THR A 153 5.73 -2.78 -10.86
N SER A 154 5.63 -1.62 -11.51
CA SER A 154 5.32 -1.47 -12.94
C SER A 154 3.94 -2.02 -13.35
N SER A 155 2.98 -2.09 -12.45
CA SER A 155 1.61 -2.44 -12.79
C SER A 155 0.91 -1.28 -13.52
N PHE A 156 0.00 -1.60 -14.43
CA PHE A 156 -0.70 -0.63 -15.25
C PHE A 156 -2.22 -0.84 -15.21
N LEU A 157 -2.96 0.23 -14.95
CA LEU A 157 -4.40 0.29 -15.11
C LEU A 157 -4.76 1.27 -16.23
N GLY A 158 -5.47 0.80 -17.24
CA GLY A 158 -6.07 1.66 -18.26
C GLY A 158 -7.16 2.53 -17.67
N GLY A 159 -7.58 3.57 -18.38
CA GLY A 159 -8.66 4.44 -17.91
C GLY A 159 -9.98 3.69 -17.67
N TYR A 160 -10.82 4.23 -16.76
CA TYR A 160 -12.11 3.64 -16.38
C TYR A 160 -12.00 2.19 -15.84
N THR A 161 -10.90 1.85 -15.18
CA THR A 161 -10.75 0.54 -14.53
C THR A 161 -11.16 0.60 -13.07
N GLU A 162 -11.62 -0.54 -12.54
CA GLU A 162 -11.92 -0.69 -11.12
C GLU A 162 -11.15 -1.89 -10.57
N VAL A 163 -10.43 -1.68 -9.46
CA VAL A 163 -9.75 -2.74 -8.71
C VAL A 163 -10.42 -2.87 -7.36
N GLY A 164 -10.90 -4.07 -7.08
CA GLY A 164 -11.65 -4.41 -5.87
C GLY A 164 -10.82 -4.40 -4.59
N GLU A 165 -11.53 -4.49 -3.47
CA GLU A 165 -10.94 -4.52 -2.13
C GLU A 165 -10.01 -5.72 -1.96
N CYS A 166 -8.90 -5.53 -1.25
CA CYS A 166 -7.90 -6.56 -1.00
C CYS A 166 -7.35 -7.25 -2.25
N SER A 167 -7.52 -6.66 -3.44
CA SER A 167 -7.01 -7.24 -4.69
C SER A 167 -5.59 -6.82 -4.97
N GLN A 168 -4.84 -7.71 -5.62
CA GLN A 168 -3.42 -7.53 -5.89
C GLN A 168 -3.11 -7.64 -7.38
N MET A 169 -2.45 -6.64 -7.91
CA MET A 169 -1.82 -6.63 -9.22
C MET A 169 -0.33 -6.98 -9.05
N SER A 170 0.08 -8.16 -9.47
CA SER A 170 1.50 -8.57 -9.40
C SER A 170 2.39 -7.78 -10.35
N PRO A 171 3.74 -7.82 -10.20
CA PRO A 171 4.63 -6.97 -10.98
C PRO A 171 4.42 -7.08 -12.50
N LYS A 172 4.44 -5.91 -13.18
CA LYS A 172 4.27 -5.81 -14.64
C LYS A 172 2.93 -6.32 -15.17
N SER A 173 1.93 -6.55 -14.31
CA SER A 173 0.59 -6.88 -14.78
C SER A 173 -0.14 -5.64 -15.28
N MET A 174 -1.07 -5.84 -16.21
CA MET A 174 -1.85 -4.73 -16.77
C MET A 174 -3.32 -5.09 -16.95
N VAL A 175 -4.15 -4.06 -16.85
CA VAL A 175 -5.59 -4.13 -17.13
C VAL A 175 -5.90 -3.14 -18.25
N ILE A 176 -6.53 -3.60 -19.34
CA ILE A 176 -6.95 -2.68 -20.42
C ILE A 176 -8.11 -1.79 -19.95
N PRO A 177 -8.37 -0.64 -20.60
CA PRO A 177 -9.44 0.27 -20.22
C PRO A 177 -10.81 -0.40 -20.08
N HIS A 178 -11.68 0.18 -19.23
CA HIS A 178 -13.07 -0.24 -19.01
C HIS A 178 -13.23 -1.67 -18.46
N LYS A 179 -12.29 -2.15 -17.64
CA LYS A 179 -12.39 -3.48 -17.00
C LYS A 179 -12.52 -3.35 -15.50
N LYS A 180 -13.16 -4.36 -14.92
CA LYS A 180 -13.33 -4.50 -13.47
C LYS A 180 -12.61 -5.76 -12.97
N ILE A 181 -11.84 -5.56 -11.93
CA ILE A 181 -11.23 -6.60 -11.10
C ILE A 181 -12.06 -6.67 -9.83
N GLY A 182 -12.62 -7.82 -9.53
CA GLY A 182 -13.43 -8.06 -8.30
C GLY A 182 -12.61 -7.89 -7.03
N ASP A 183 -13.25 -8.07 -5.88
CA ASP A 183 -12.57 -8.07 -4.58
C ASP A 183 -11.76 -9.36 -4.40
N ASN A 184 -10.70 -9.34 -3.61
CA ASN A 184 -9.86 -10.52 -3.29
C ASN A 184 -9.25 -11.22 -4.52
N VAL A 185 -9.01 -10.50 -5.60
CA VAL A 185 -8.43 -11.04 -6.84
C VAL A 185 -6.91 -10.94 -6.82
N VAL A 186 -6.25 -11.96 -7.37
CA VAL A 186 -4.81 -11.89 -7.67
C VAL A 186 -4.59 -11.93 -9.17
N VAL A 187 -4.02 -10.85 -9.71
CA VAL A 187 -3.53 -10.82 -11.10
C VAL A 187 -2.06 -11.15 -11.10
N GLY A 188 -1.69 -12.28 -11.70
CA GLY A 188 -0.32 -12.79 -11.73
C GLY A 188 0.66 -11.89 -12.48
N ALA A 189 1.95 -12.07 -12.23
CA ALA A 189 3.00 -11.24 -12.84
C ALA A 189 2.97 -11.29 -14.36
N ALA A 190 3.23 -10.13 -15.01
CA ALA A 190 3.24 -9.95 -16.47
C ALA A 190 1.93 -10.36 -17.18
N SER A 191 0.83 -10.45 -16.45
CA SER A 191 -0.47 -10.81 -17.02
C SER A 191 -1.15 -9.62 -17.68
N VAL A 192 -1.91 -9.87 -18.75
CA VAL A 192 -2.71 -8.87 -19.47
C VAL A 192 -4.19 -9.20 -19.34
N VAL A 193 -4.89 -8.45 -18.50
CA VAL A 193 -6.33 -8.62 -18.26
C VAL A 193 -7.11 -7.88 -19.35
N ILE A 194 -7.86 -8.64 -20.16
CA ILE A 194 -8.69 -8.13 -21.25
C ILE A 194 -10.20 -8.35 -21.03
N ARG A 195 -10.59 -8.93 -19.89
CA ARG A 195 -11.97 -9.18 -19.48
C ARG A 195 -12.13 -8.90 -17.99
N ASN A 196 -13.35 -8.64 -17.56
CA ASN A 196 -13.62 -8.52 -16.11
C ASN A 196 -13.26 -9.83 -15.38
N VAL A 197 -12.70 -9.67 -14.18
CA VAL A 197 -12.29 -10.77 -13.30
C VAL A 197 -13.25 -10.82 -12.11
N LYS A 198 -13.76 -12.00 -11.78
CA LYS A 198 -14.69 -12.17 -10.67
C LYS A 198 -13.95 -12.13 -9.33
N GLU A 199 -14.70 -11.82 -8.29
CA GLU A 199 -14.22 -11.87 -6.92
C GLU A 199 -13.57 -13.22 -6.60
N GLY A 200 -12.45 -13.19 -5.88
CA GLY A 200 -11.69 -14.36 -5.41
C GLY A 200 -10.89 -15.10 -6.48
N ASP A 201 -11.01 -14.71 -7.75
CA ASP A 201 -10.27 -15.38 -8.82
C ASP A 201 -8.76 -15.03 -8.78
N THR A 202 -7.93 -16.01 -9.10
CA THR A 202 -6.53 -15.78 -9.50
C THR A 202 -6.44 -15.92 -11.01
N VAL A 203 -5.90 -14.89 -11.68
CA VAL A 203 -5.73 -14.90 -13.14
C VAL A 203 -4.27 -14.76 -13.54
N PHE A 204 -3.85 -15.43 -14.61
CA PHE A 204 -2.48 -15.40 -15.08
C PHE A 204 -2.41 -15.52 -16.62
N GLY A 205 -1.39 -14.87 -17.20
CA GLY A 205 -1.01 -15.00 -18.61
C GLY A 205 -1.37 -13.80 -19.49
N ASN A 206 -1.04 -13.90 -20.77
CA ASN A 206 -1.36 -12.91 -21.81
C ASN A 206 -2.03 -13.62 -23.01
N PRO A 207 -3.35 -13.49 -23.19
CA PRO A 207 -4.30 -12.84 -22.29
C PRO A 207 -4.51 -13.63 -20.97
N ALA A 208 -4.81 -12.91 -19.89
CA ALA A 208 -5.01 -13.51 -18.56
C ALA A 208 -6.23 -14.43 -18.54
N LYS A 209 -6.05 -15.61 -17.94
CA LYS A 209 -7.10 -16.62 -17.73
C LYS A 209 -7.13 -17.03 -16.27
N VAL A 210 -8.31 -17.44 -15.79
CA VAL A 210 -8.47 -17.96 -14.42
C VAL A 210 -7.64 -19.23 -14.25
N LEU A 211 -6.81 -19.25 -13.20
CA LEU A 211 -6.12 -20.46 -12.78
C LEU A 211 -7.12 -21.38 -12.06
N LYS A 212 -7.25 -22.59 -12.56
CA LYS A 212 -7.99 -23.66 -11.88
C LYS A 212 -6.97 -24.56 -11.19
N TYR A 213 -7.06 -24.67 -9.89
CA TYR A 213 -6.28 -25.61 -9.06
C TYR A 213 -7.08 -26.90 -8.90
#